data_a637550349736e01d885e2b1dd526ee6
#
_entry.id   a637550349736e01d885e2b1dd526ee6
#
_cell.length_a   1.000
_cell.length_b   1.000
_cell.length_c   1.000
_cell.angle_alpha   90.00
_cell.angle_beta   90.00
_cell.angle_gamma   90.00
#
_symmetry.space_group_name_H-M   'P 1'
#
loop_
_entity.id
_entity.type
_entity.pdbx_description
1 polymer ?
#
loop_
_entity_poly.entity_id
_entity_poly.type
_entity_poly.pdbx_seq_one_letter_code
_entity_poly.pdbx_strand_id
1 'polypeptide(L)'
;IHFERVWQTENESTEKSKSLLRTIIKDFITEGFCVNQGTFRGYPYSCPSDMNNSIVINYDGSIHKCNGRTLSPLTKYGVLNNDGSLDIAENLLAKRLAVATFENKECLSCKMLPVCMGPCSQKMLEHNGHWAKNICSLRSLDTSLSDYLITDFWVKSLIEKYNG
;
A
#
# COMPACT_ATOMS: atom_id res chain seq x y z
N ILE A 1 2.46 14.80 6.19
CA ILE A 1 3.70 14.02 5.95
C ILE A 1 3.39 12.56 6.18
N HIS A 2 3.91 11.69 5.33
CA HIS A 2 3.79 10.25 5.43
C HIS A 2 5.19 9.63 5.30
N PHE A 3 5.53 8.73 6.21
CA PHE A 3 6.81 8.04 6.20
C PHE A 3 6.61 6.60 5.73
N GLU A 4 7.31 6.21 4.68
CA GLU A 4 7.29 4.86 4.18
C GLU A 4 8.69 4.25 4.14
N ARG A 5 8.75 2.95 4.37
CA ARG A 5 9.99 2.20 4.18
C ARG A 5 10.33 2.12 2.70
N VAL A 6 11.59 2.34 2.37
CA VAL A 6 12.09 2.12 1.01
C VAL A 6 12.07 0.60 0.74
N TRP A 7 11.15 0.15 -0.10
CA TRP A 7 10.92 -1.27 -0.36
C TRP A 7 12.03 -1.94 -1.18
N GLN A 8 12.88 -1.14 -1.84
CA GLN A 8 14.04 -1.63 -2.61
C GLN A 8 15.23 -2.05 -1.73
N THR A 9 15.18 -1.74 -0.43
CA THR A 9 16.24 -2.12 0.50
C THR A 9 15.87 -3.39 1.24
N GLU A 10 16.79 -4.34 1.33
CA GLU A 10 16.61 -5.60 2.07
C GLU A 10 16.79 -5.45 3.59
N ASN A 11 17.05 -4.24 4.07
CA ASN A 11 17.29 -3.99 5.48
C ASN A 11 16.04 -4.24 6.32
N GLU A 12 16.15 -5.13 7.28
CA GLU A 12 15.12 -5.39 8.26
C GLU A 12 14.88 -4.16 9.16
N SER A 13 13.61 -3.97 9.55
CA SER A 13 13.26 -2.96 10.53
C SER A 13 13.81 -3.36 11.91
N THR A 14 14.73 -2.58 12.43
CA THR A 14 15.26 -2.78 13.78
C THR A 14 14.47 -1.97 14.81
N GLU A 15 14.53 -2.35 16.10
CA GLU A 15 13.95 -1.55 17.19
C GLU A 15 14.52 -0.12 17.22
N LYS A 16 15.78 0.04 16.82
CA LYS A 16 16.41 1.37 16.65
C LYS A 16 15.71 2.20 15.55
N SER A 17 15.37 1.57 14.43
CA SER A 17 14.65 2.25 13.32
C SER A 17 13.24 2.65 13.75
N LYS A 18 12.54 1.80 14.51
CA LYS A 18 11.20 2.08 15.04
C LYS A 18 11.24 3.24 16.04
N SER A 19 12.23 3.25 16.94
CA SER A 19 12.43 4.32 17.91
C SER A 19 12.72 5.65 17.23
N LEU A 20 13.61 5.65 16.23
CA LEU A 20 13.92 6.84 15.44
C LEU A 20 12.68 7.38 14.72
N LEU A 21 11.91 6.52 14.09
CA LEU A 21 10.67 6.91 13.41
C LEU A 21 9.67 7.57 14.37
N ARG A 22 9.50 7.02 15.57
CA ARG A 22 8.64 7.63 16.61
C ARG A 22 9.12 9.03 17.02
N THR A 23 10.42 9.21 17.17
CA THR A 23 11.00 10.53 17.48
C THR A 23 10.70 11.52 16.36
N ILE A 24 10.99 11.15 15.10
CA ILE A 24 10.73 12.00 13.93
C ILE A 24 9.25 12.37 13.82
N ILE A 25 8.34 11.41 13.96
CA ILE A 25 6.89 11.67 13.93
C ILE A 25 6.51 12.71 14.98
N LYS A 26 6.98 12.54 16.22
CA LYS A 26 6.72 13.47 17.31
C LYS A 26 7.23 14.88 16.97
N ASP A 27 8.47 15.01 16.53
CA ASP A 27 9.07 16.29 16.20
C ASP A 27 8.28 17.02 15.10
N PHE A 28 7.88 16.32 14.03
CA PHE A 28 7.04 16.92 12.99
C PHE A 28 5.67 17.37 13.51
N ILE A 29 5.03 16.60 14.40
CA ILE A 29 3.73 16.99 14.97
C ILE A 29 3.92 18.22 15.89
N THR A 30 4.95 18.25 16.70
CA THR A 30 5.22 19.39 17.60
C THR A 30 5.54 20.69 16.85
N GLU A 31 6.09 20.58 15.66
CA GLU A 31 6.33 21.71 14.75
C GLU A 31 5.11 22.07 13.88
N GLY A 32 3.95 21.51 14.16
CA GLY A 32 2.68 21.85 13.48
C GLY A 32 2.45 21.13 12.15
N PHE A 33 3.26 20.14 11.79
CA PHE A 33 3.02 19.38 10.57
C PHE A 33 1.93 18.30 10.76
N CYS A 34 1.06 18.18 9.77
CA CYS A 34 0.11 17.06 9.70
C CYS A 34 0.87 15.77 9.33
N VAL A 35 0.90 14.82 10.23
CA VAL A 35 1.50 13.49 10.02
C VAL A 35 0.40 12.45 9.89
N ASN A 36 0.39 11.72 8.79
CA ASN A 36 -0.58 10.67 8.48
C ASN A 36 0.13 9.30 8.52
N GLN A 37 0.59 8.92 9.71
CA GLN A 37 1.29 7.66 9.93
C GLN A 37 0.42 6.70 10.73
N GLY A 38 0.28 5.47 10.24
CA GLY A 38 -0.48 4.44 10.95
C GLY A 38 -1.99 4.66 10.99
N THR A 39 -2.50 5.66 10.31
CA THR A 39 -3.94 5.93 10.31
C THR A 39 -4.65 5.06 9.27
N PHE A 40 -5.70 4.38 9.70
CA PHE A 40 -6.60 3.70 8.78
C PHE A 40 -7.37 4.74 7.97
N ARG A 41 -7.19 4.69 6.68
CA ARG A 41 -8.06 5.40 5.76
C ARG A 41 -9.27 4.48 5.52
N GLY A 42 -10.45 4.89 5.94
CA GLY A 42 -11.68 4.13 5.74
C GLY A 42 -12.14 4.06 4.27
N TYR A 43 -11.23 3.68 3.37
CA TYR A 43 -11.54 3.49 1.96
C TYR A 43 -12.09 2.09 1.71
N PRO A 44 -13.10 1.93 0.84
CA PRO A 44 -13.69 0.63 0.51
C PRO A 44 -12.81 -0.21 -0.44
N TYR A 45 -11.54 0.10 -0.57
CA TYR A 45 -10.57 -0.60 -1.42
C TYR A 45 -9.18 -0.52 -0.81
N SER A 46 -8.38 -1.55 -0.99
CA SER A 46 -7.03 -1.64 -0.42
C SER A 46 -6.04 -0.67 -1.08
N CYS A 47 -6.22 -0.37 -2.36
CA CYS A 47 -5.31 0.48 -3.13
C CYS A 47 -6.02 1.10 -4.35
N PRO A 48 -5.66 2.35 -4.74
CA PRO A 48 -6.15 2.95 -5.99
C PRO A 48 -5.91 2.07 -7.23
N SER A 49 -4.85 1.26 -7.23
CA SER A 49 -4.56 0.32 -8.34
C SER A 49 -5.61 -0.78 -8.51
N ASP A 50 -6.50 -0.98 -7.54
CA ASP A 50 -7.61 -1.94 -7.61
C ASP A 50 -8.89 -1.32 -8.16
N MET A 51 -8.92 -0.01 -8.37
CA MET A 51 -10.05 0.71 -8.94
C MET A 51 -10.09 0.57 -10.47
N ASN A 52 -11.28 0.38 -11.05
CA ASN A 52 -11.44 0.24 -12.50
C ASN A 52 -10.97 1.47 -13.27
N ASN A 53 -11.22 2.66 -12.74
CA ASN A 53 -10.96 3.96 -13.36
C ASN A 53 -9.59 4.57 -12.99
N SER A 54 -8.68 3.80 -12.42
CA SER A 54 -7.31 4.24 -12.10
C SER A 54 -6.31 3.57 -13.03
N ILE A 55 -5.47 4.35 -13.68
CA ILE A 55 -4.35 3.89 -14.49
C ILE A 55 -3.10 4.71 -14.19
N VAL A 56 -1.95 4.15 -14.48
CA VAL A 56 -0.64 4.80 -14.44
C VAL A 56 -0.08 4.80 -15.85
N ILE A 57 0.22 5.97 -16.38
CA ILE A 57 0.88 6.11 -17.69
C ILE A 57 2.36 6.39 -17.42
N ASN A 58 3.22 5.55 -17.94
CA ASN A 58 4.66 5.69 -17.86
C ASN A 58 5.17 6.65 -18.94
N TYR A 59 6.41 7.13 -18.82
CA TYR A 59 7.03 8.09 -19.75
C TYR A 59 7.11 7.59 -21.20
N ASP A 60 7.11 6.28 -21.41
CA ASP A 60 7.12 5.62 -22.73
C ASP A 60 5.72 5.35 -23.29
N GLY A 61 4.68 5.87 -22.65
CA GLY A 61 3.28 5.65 -23.02
C GLY A 61 2.71 4.30 -22.56
N SER A 62 3.50 3.43 -21.89
CA SER A 62 2.97 2.18 -21.38
C SER A 62 1.98 2.39 -20.23
N ILE A 63 0.90 1.62 -20.22
CA ILE A 63 -0.18 1.70 -19.22
C ILE A 63 -0.01 0.60 -18.19
N HIS A 64 -0.04 1.01 -16.93
CA HIS A 64 0.08 0.14 -15.75
C HIS A 64 -1.04 0.44 -14.75
N LYS A 65 -1.13 -0.36 -13.68
CA LYS A 65 -2.09 -0.16 -12.57
C LYS A 65 -1.41 0.31 -11.28
N CYS A 66 -0.13 0.05 -11.11
CA CYS A 66 0.61 0.35 -9.88
C CYS A 66 1.87 1.16 -10.19
N ASN A 67 2.07 2.27 -9.48
CA ASN A 67 3.27 3.10 -9.55
C ASN A 67 4.28 2.81 -8.44
N GLY A 68 3.91 2.01 -7.45
CA GLY A 68 4.74 1.67 -6.28
C GLY A 68 5.63 0.44 -6.48
N ARG A 69 5.64 -0.16 -7.68
CA ARG A 69 6.41 -1.36 -8.01
C ARG A 69 7.11 -1.18 -9.35
N THR A 70 8.02 -2.10 -9.67
CA THR A 70 8.75 -2.07 -10.94
C THR A 70 7.77 -2.13 -12.13
N LEU A 71 7.84 -1.13 -12.99
CA LEU A 71 7.12 -1.11 -14.25
C LEU A 71 7.87 -2.03 -15.24
N SER A 72 7.23 -3.09 -15.67
CA SER A 72 7.81 -4.12 -16.52
C SER A 72 6.81 -4.57 -17.58
N PRO A 73 7.24 -5.30 -18.62
CA PRO A 73 6.32 -5.89 -19.59
C PRO A 73 5.25 -6.77 -18.96
N LEU A 74 5.54 -7.43 -17.83
CA LEU A 74 4.59 -8.28 -17.09
C LEU A 74 3.47 -7.49 -16.41
N THR A 75 3.71 -6.20 -16.13
CA THR A 75 2.74 -5.32 -15.46
C THR A 75 2.14 -4.29 -16.42
N LYS A 76 2.41 -4.42 -17.72
CA LYS A 76 1.88 -3.57 -18.78
C LYS A 76 0.51 -4.07 -19.21
N TYR A 77 -0.48 -3.17 -19.21
CA TYR A 77 -1.87 -3.45 -19.58
C TYR A 77 -2.27 -2.75 -20.90
N GLY A 78 -1.42 -1.92 -21.45
CA GLY A 78 -1.74 -1.23 -22.68
C GLY A 78 -0.74 -0.14 -23.05
N VAL A 79 -1.15 0.71 -24.00
CA VAL A 79 -0.35 1.83 -24.50
C VAL A 79 -1.25 3.05 -24.68
N LEU A 80 -0.73 4.22 -24.34
CA LEU A 80 -1.26 5.51 -24.79
C LEU A 80 -0.68 5.82 -26.17
N ASN A 81 -1.53 5.98 -27.16
CA ASN A 81 -1.15 6.33 -28.52
C ASN A 81 -0.91 7.83 -28.69
N ASN A 82 -0.23 8.22 -29.76
CA ASN A 82 0.08 9.63 -30.06
C ASN A 82 -1.17 10.50 -30.32
N ASP A 83 -2.28 9.90 -30.70
CA ASP A 83 -3.56 10.57 -30.91
C ASP A 83 -4.38 10.72 -29.59
N GLY A 84 -3.84 10.26 -28.47
CA GLY A 84 -4.49 10.28 -27.16
C GLY A 84 -5.42 9.09 -26.90
N SER A 85 -5.58 8.17 -27.83
CA SER A 85 -6.35 6.95 -27.63
C SER A 85 -5.59 5.95 -26.74
N LEU A 86 -6.33 5.09 -26.04
CA LEU A 86 -5.77 4.05 -25.18
C LEU A 86 -6.02 2.69 -25.84
N ASP A 87 -4.96 1.96 -26.07
CA ASP A 87 -5.01 0.56 -26.47
C ASP A 87 -4.79 -0.31 -25.22
N ILE A 88 -5.88 -0.91 -24.71
CA ILE A 88 -5.87 -1.66 -23.45
C ILE A 88 -6.09 -3.14 -23.73
N ALA A 89 -5.21 -3.98 -23.21
CA ALA A 89 -5.35 -5.43 -23.19
C ALA A 89 -6.40 -5.82 -22.13
N GLU A 90 -7.67 -5.76 -22.49
CA GLU A 90 -8.81 -5.97 -21.57
C GLU A 90 -8.75 -7.29 -20.82
N ASN A 91 -8.29 -8.37 -21.47
CA ASN A 91 -8.13 -9.68 -20.85
C ASN A 91 -7.08 -9.69 -19.73
N LEU A 92 -5.99 -8.93 -19.87
CA LEU A 92 -4.97 -8.79 -18.84
C LEU A 92 -5.47 -7.89 -17.70
N LEU A 93 -6.15 -6.80 -18.06
CA LEU A 93 -6.77 -5.92 -17.08
C LEU A 93 -7.85 -6.66 -16.27
N ALA A 94 -8.71 -7.44 -16.92
CA ALA A 94 -9.72 -8.24 -16.25
C ALA A 94 -9.10 -9.25 -15.27
N LYS A 95 -8.04 -9.95 -15.67
CA LYS A 95 -7.28 -10.84 -14.76
C LYS A 95 -6.72 -10.10 -13.56
N ARG A 96 -6.23 -8.88 -13.76
CA ARG A 96 -5.72 -8.03 -12.69
C ARG A 96 -6.81 -7.64 -11.69
N LEU A 97 -7.97 -7.22 -12.19
CA LEU A 97 -9.09 -6.78 -11.38
C LEU A 97 -9.82 -7.94 -10.68
N ALA A 98 -9.71 -9.15 -11.23
CA ALA A 98 -10.27 -10.37 -10.64
C ALA A 98 -9.43 -10.97 -9.50
N VAL A 99 -8.29 -10.36 -9.13
CA VAL A 99 -7.47 -10.84 -8.01
C VAL A 99 -8.20 -10.60 -6.70
N ALA A 100 -8.73 -11.68 -6.13
CA ALA A 100 -9.43 -11.66 -4.85
C ALA A 100 -8.44 -11.61 -3.68
N THR A 101 -8.08 -10.40 -3.26
CA THR A 101 -7.03 -10.19 -2.25
C THR A 101 -7.43 -10.66 -0.85
N PHE A 102 -8.72 -10.73 -0.54
CA PHE A 102 -9.24 -11.04 0.79
C PHE A 102 -9.81 -12.46 0.94
N GLU A 103 -9.87 -13.26 -0.13
CA GLU A 103 -10.47 -14.60 -0.09
C GLU A 103 -9.54 -15.69 0.45
N ASN A 104 -8.29 -15.37 0.74
CA ASN A 104 -7.40 -16.35 1.34
C ASN A 104 -7.71 -16.57 2.84
N LYS A 105 -7.48 -17.80 3.32
CA LYS A 105 -7.84 -18.21 4.69
C LYS A 105 -7.19 -17.36 5.78
N GLU A 106 -5.98 -16.91 5.56
CA GLU A 106 -5.24 -16.07 6.51
C GLU A 106 -5.93 -14.70 6.67
N CYS A 107 -6.41 -14.12 5.57
CA CYS A 107 -7.13 -12.86 5.61
C CYS A 107 -8.52 -13.02 6.21
N LEU A 108 -9.26 -14.07 5.84
CA LEU A 108 -10.61 -14.33 6.36
C LEU A 108 -10.62 -14.52 7.88
N SER A 109 -9.55 -15.05 8.47
CA SER A 109 -9.39 -15.18 9.92
C SER A 109 -8.81 -13.94 10.60
N CYS A 110 -8.41 -12.94 9.85
CA CYS A 110 -7.70 -11.77 10.37
C CYS A 110 -8.68 -10.69 10.87
N LYS A 111 -8.53 -10.28 12.13
CA LYS A 111 -9.34 -9.19 12.73
C LYS A 111 -9.18 -7.84 12.03
N MET A 112 -8.09 -7.66 11.27
CA MET A 112 -7.83 -6.44 10.51
C MET A 112 -8.49 -6.40 9.13
N LEU A 113 -9.05 -7.49 8.66
CA LEU A 113 -9.59 -7.58 7.30
C LEU A 113 -10.57 -6.44 6.96
N PRO A 114 -11.53 -6.06 7.83
CA PRO A 114 -12.50 -5.00 7.51
C PRO A 114 -11.86 -3.63 7.25
N VAL A 115 -10.66 -3.41 7.72
CA VAL A 115 -9.92 -2.14 7.58
C VAL A 115 -8.80 -2.25 6.56
N CYS A 116 -8.09 -3.39 6.54
CA CYS A 116 -6.98 -3.67 5.65
C CYS A 116 -7.43 -3.98 4.21
N MET A 117 -8.62 -4.58 4.04
CA MET A 117 -9.19 -5.01 2.77
C MET A 117 -8.33 -6.03 2.00
N GLY A 118 -7.38 -6.68 2.67
CA GLY A 118 -6.51 -7.71 2.10
C GLY A 118 -5.11 -7.22 1.74
N PRO A 119 -4.27 -8.13 1.22
CA PRO A 119 -2.90 -7.81 0.81
C PRO A 119 -2.85 -7.00 -0.48
N CYS A 120 -1.66 -6.51 -0.81
CA CYS A 120 -1.41 -5.82 -2.07
C CYS A 120 -1.68 -6.75 -3.26
N SER A 121 -2.65 -6.39 -4.09
CA SER A 121 -3.05 -7.15 -5.27
C SER A 121 -1.92 -7.25 -6.31
N GLN A 122 -1.05 -6.23 -6.41
CA GLN A 122 0.12 -6.29 -7.29
C GLN A 122 1.12 -7.37 -6.81
N LYS A 123 1.39 -7.44 -5.50
CA LYS A 123 2.22 -8.52 -4.95
C LYS A 123 1.59 -9.90 -5.15
N MET A 124 0.27 -10.00 -5.04
CA MET A 124 -0.45 -11.25 -5.34
C MET A 124 -0.19 -11.70 -6.78
N LEU A 125 -0.28 -10.80 -7.76
CA LEU A 125 0.02 -11.12 -9.16
C LEU A 125 1.47 -11.54 -9.37
N GLU A 126 2.42 -10.84 -8.76
CA GLU A 126 3.84 -11.18 -8.80
C GLU A 126 4.13 -12.58 -8.22
N HIS A 127 3.25 -13.08 -7.37
CA HIS A 127 3.25 -14.44 -6.84
C HIS A 127 2.24 -15.38 -7.53
N ASN A 128 1.93 -15.13 -8.80
CA ASN A 128 1.00 -15.94 -9.63
C ASN A 128 -0.41 -16.07 -9.02
N GLY A 129 -0.87 -15.05 -8.30
CA GLY A 129 -2.16 -15.05 -7.61
C GLY A 129 -2.18 -15.82 -6.28
N HIS A 130 -1.06 -16.39 -5.85
CA HIS A 130 -0.99 -17.14 -4.60
C HIS A 130 -0.61 -16.24 -3.41
N TRP A 131 -1.26 -16.48 -2.28
CA TRP A 131 -0.91 -15.80 -1.03
C TRP A 131 0.42 -16.31 -0.46
N ALA A 132 1.24 -15.39 0.04
CA ALA A 132 2.46 -15.67 0.78
C ALA A 132 2.60 -14.70 1.96
N LYS A 133 3.34 -15.10 3.01
CA LYS A 133 3.47 -14.30 4.24
C LYS A 133 4.00 -12.89 4.01
N ASN A 134 4.93 -12.72 3.07
CA ASN A 134 5.53 -11.43 2.72
C ASN A 134 4.60 -10.51 1.91
N ILE A 135 3.44 -11.00 1.48
CA ILE A 135 2.43 -10.20 0.77
C ILE A 135 1.56 -9.43 1.77
N CYS A 136 1.37 -9.94 2.97
CA CYS A 136 0.60 -9.28 4.01
C CYS A 136 1.20 -7.90 4.34
N SER A 137 0.41 -6.84 4.23
CA SER A 137 0.87 -5.47 4.49
C SER A 137 1.41 -5.27 5.90
N LEU A 138 0.78 -5.87 6.91
CA LEU A 138 1.24 -5.79 8.30
C LEU A 138 2.55 -6.57 8.50
N ARG A 139 2.64 -7.78 7.96
CA ARG A 139 3.84 -8.63 8.10
C ARG A 139 5.01 -8.12 7.28
N SER A 140 4.74 -7.50 6.12
CA SER A 140 5.81 -6.90 5.31
C SER A 140 6.43 -5.66 5.96
N LEU A 141 5.73 -5.03 6.90
CA LEU A 141 6.23 -3.92 7.71
C LEU A 141 6.82 -4.37 9.05
N ASP A 142 6.87 -5.68 9.27
CA ASP A 142 7.33 -6.27 10.54
C ASP A 142 6.58 -5.69 11.76
N THR A 143 5.29 -5.41 11.56
CA THR A 143 4.43 -4.72 12.51
C THR A 143 3.33 -5.65 12.96
N SER A 144 3.18 -5.84 14.26
CA SER A 144 2.04 -6.56 14.82
C SER A 144 0.78 -5.70 14.78
N LEU A 145 -0.38 -6.33 14.89
CA LEU A 145 -1.66 -5.61 15.04
C LEU A 145 -1.63 -4.67 16.26
N SER A 146 -1.05 -5.14 17.37
CA SER A 146 -0.94 -4.33 18.59
C SER A 146 -0.07 -3.10 18.38
N ASP A 147 1.09 -3.24 17.75
CA ASP A 147 1.98 -2.12 17.43
C ASP A 147 1.29 -1.09 16.54
N TYR A 148 0.52 -1.57 15.56
CA TYR A 148 -0.23 -0.70 14.67
C TYR A 148 -1.26 0.13 15.43
N LEU A 149 -2.09 -0.51 16.26
CA LEU A 149 -3.12 0.16 17.05
C LEU A 149 -2.51 1.14 18.08
N ILE A 150 -1.43 0.75 18.74
CA ILE A 150 -0.70 1.62 19.67
C ILE A 150 -0.15 2.84 18.93
N THR A 151 0.43 2.65 17.75
CA THR A 151 0.98 3.76 16.96
C THR A 151 -0.12 4.71 16.47
N ASP A 152 -1.24 4.18 15.98
CA ASP A 152 -2.39 5.00 15.54
C ASP A 152 -2.95 5.85 16.70
N PHE A 153 -3.18 5.22 17.85
CA PHE A 153 -3.67 5.93 19.04
C PHE A 153 -2.67 7.00 19.51
N TRP A 154 -1.39 6.67 19.56
CA TRP A 154 -0.35 7.59 19.97
C TRP A 154 -0.23 8.80 19.03
N VAL A 155 -0.24 8.60 17.71
CA VAL A 155 -0.22 9.70 16.73
C VAL A 155 -1.43 10.61 16.89
N LYS A 156 -2.63 10.06 17.03
CA LYS A 156 -3.85 10.82 17.26
C LYS A 156 -3.77 11.67 18.54
N SER A 157 -3.31 11.09 19.63
CA SER A 157 -3.16 11.81 20.91
C SER A 157 -2.13 12.95 20.84
N LEU A 158 -1.07 12.79 20.04
CA LEU A 158 -0.13 13.87 19.80
C LEU A 158 -0.76 15.01 18.97
N ILE A 159 -1.49 14.66 17.91
CA ILE A 159 -2.18 15.65 17.08
C ILE A 159 -3.17 16.47 17.94
N GLU A 160 -3.99 15.81 18.74
CA GLU A 160 -4.91 16.47 19.66
C GLU A 160 -4.20 17.40 20.66
N LYS A 161 -3.04 16.97 21.15
CA LYS A 161 -2.27 17.73 22.14
C LYS A 161 -1.59 18.99 21.56
N TYR A 162 -1.08 18.93 20.33
CA TYR A 162 -0.22 19.96 19.78
C TYR A 162 -0.86 20.78 18.66
N ASN A 163 -1.89 20.25 17.99
CA ASN A 163 -2.56 20.89 16.84
C ASN A 163 -4.08 21.02 17.02
N GLY A 164 -4.62 20.65 18.20
CA GLY A 164 -6.04 20.76 18.56
C GLY A 164 -6.45 22.15 19.07
#